data_d118ddfb6925975c01b0dcb1c262df72
#
_entry.id   d118ddfb6925975c01b0dcb1c262df72
#
_cell.length_a   1.000
_cell.length_b   1.000
_cell.length_c   1.000
_cell.angle_alpha   90.00
_cell.angle_beta   90.00
_cell.angle_gamma   90.00
#
_symmetry.space_group_name_H-M   'P 1'
#
loop_
_entity.id
_entity.type
_entity.pdbx_description
1 polymer ?
#
loop_
_entity_poly.entity_id
_entity_poly.type
_entity_poly.pdbx_seq_one_letter_code
_entity_poly.pdbx_strand_id
1 'polypeptide(L)'
;NLSSFNTDLGYGVIPLGLKANWEKVSISVDYRFSSKNYLFNFWDQNYDHNRAMIVYDEDKNPKVITKESTLYRYGKLKGANITISSNFIKIFQLTISYQHLNGQKWDDNLSAFKADKNSTFYTKLDIDTSKISKVRIAELFYQQSYSSKPLSFKPDENTLFGYNIGVEMADNMVLL
;
A
#
# COMPACT_ATOMS: atom_id res chain seq x y z
N ASN A 1 25.62 19.20 -5.10
CA ASN A 1 25.99 18.25 -4.04
C ASN A 1 24.81 17.30 -3.86
N LEU A 2 24.91 16.12 -4.46
CA LEU A 2 24.05 14.99 -4.12
C LEU A 2 24.43 14.62 -2.68
N SER A 3 23.61 15.00 -1.72
CA SER A 3 23.74 14.56 -0.34
C SER A 3 23.78 13.02 -0.37
N SER A 4 24.83 12.45 0.22
CA SER A 4 25.02 11.01 0.34
C SER A 4 23.72 10.35 0.78
N PHE A 5 23.14 9.51 -0.10
CA PHE A 5 22.06 8.63 0.30
C PHE A 5 22.57 7.80 1.49
N ASN A 6 21.90 7.94 2.62
CA ASN A 6 22.16 7.04 3.74
C ASN A 6 21.64 5.66 3.31
N THR A 7 22.53 4.79 2.92
CA THR A 7 22.27 3.47 2.33
C THR A 7 21.91 2.39 3.36
N ASP A 8 21.62 2.77 4.59
CA ASP A 8 21.13 1.84 5.60
C ASP A 8 19.72 1.37 5.22
N LEU A 9 19.67 0.36 4.36
CA LEU A 9 18.43 -0.31 4.01
C LEU A 9 17.88 -1.05 5.24
N GLY A 10 16.62 -0.79 5.54
CA GLY A 10 15.89 -1.57 6.53
C GLY A 10 15.46 -2.92 5.99
N TYR A 11 14.93 -3.75 6.87
CA TYR A 11 14.35 -5.05 6.52
C TYR A 11 13.01 -5.26 7.22
N GLY A 12 12.15 -6.06 6.60
CA GLY A 12 10.90 -6.54 7.16
C GLY A 12 10.92 -8.05 7.32
N VAL A 13 10.29 -8.54 8.38
CA VAL A 13 10.15 -9.98 8.66
C VAL A 13 8.70 -10.29 9.01
N ILE A 14 8.24 -11.44 8.52
CA ILE A 14 6.95 -12.03 8.89
C ILE A 14 7.27 -13.34 9.66
N PRO A 15 7.46 -13.26 10.97
CA PRO A 15 7.87 -14.43 11.76
C PRO A 15 6.76 -15.46 11.93
N LEU A 16 5.50 -15.04 11.81
CA LEU A 16 4.34 -15.90 11.98
C LEU A 16 3.25 -15.48 10.99
N GLY A 17 2.70 -16.46 10.29
CA GLY A 17 1.54 -16.31 9.42
C GLY A 17 0.67 -17.55 9.46
N LEU A 18 -0.63 -17.35 9.47
CA LEU A 18 -1.64 -18.40 9.40
C LEU A 18 -2.55 -18.13 8.20
N LYS A 19 -2.90 -19.19 7.49
CA LYS A 19 -3.85 -19.11 6.38
C LYS A 19 -4.86 -20.25 6.51
N ALA A 20 -6.13 -19.90 6.40
CA ALA A 20 -7.24 -20.84 6.33
C ALA A 20 -8.00 -20.64 5.02
N ASN A 21 -8.32 -21.72 4.35
CA ASN A 21 -9.07 -21.70 3.10
C ASN A 21 -10.32 -22.56 3.27
N TRP A 22 -11.45 -21.99 2.90
CA TRP A 22 -12.71 -22.68 2.72
C TRP A 22 -13.11 -22.59 1.24
N GLU A 23 -14.14 -23.29 0.84
CA GLU A 23 -14.55 -23.35 -0.57
C GLU A 23 -14.63 -21.98 -1.28
N LYS A 24 -15.14 -20.97 -0.59
CA LYS A 24 -15.36 -19.62 -1.17
C LYS A 24 -14.61 -18.51 -0.48
N VAL A 25 -13.96 -18.77 0.63
CA VAL A 25 -13.32 -17.76 1.47
C VAL A 25 -11.93 -18.19 1.86
N SER A 26 -10.97 -17.31 1.71
CA SER A 26 -9.62 -17.45 2.22
C SER A 26 -9.34 -16.33 3.22
N ILE A 27 -8.82 -16.69 4.38
CA ILE A 27 -8.40 -15.73 5.42
C ILE A 27 -6.94 -15.98 5.71
N SER A 28 -6.15 -14.92 5.69
CA SER A 28 -4.76 -14.97 6.16
C SER A 28 -4.52 -13.90 7.22
N VAL A 29 -3.76 -14.26 8.22
CA VAL A 29 -3.32 -13.36 9.29
C VAL A 29 -1.82 -13.53 9.42
N ASP A 30 -1.09 -12.45 9.36
CA ASP A 30 0.35 -12.44 9.56
C ASP A 30 0.78 -11.38 10.57
N TYR A 31 1.82 -11.69 11.34
CA TYR A 31 2.47 -10.74 12.21
C TYR A 31 3.71 -10.19 11.51
N ARG A 32 3.84 -8.87 11.50
CA ARG A 32 4.87 -8.14 10.78
C ARG A 32 5.77 -7.37 11.73
N PHE A 33 7.04 -7.42 11.46
CA PHE A 33 8.06 -6.66 12.16
C PHE A 33 8.99 -6.00 11.15
N SER A 34 9.25 -4.71 11.29
CA SER A 34 10.26 -4.02 10.49
C SER A 34 11.31 -3.33 11.35
N SER A 35 12.53 -3.31 10.84
CA SER A 35 13.56 -2.42 11.33
C SER A 35 13.25 -0.97 10.95
N LYS A 36 14.09 -0.02 11.42
CA LYS A 36 14.06 1.34 10.89
C LYS A 36 14.34 1.34 9.37
N ASN A 37 13.92 2.39 8.67
CA ASN A 37 14.10 2.59 7.24
C ASN A 37 13.42 1.52 6.36
N TYR A 38 12.39 0.88 6.85
CA TYR A 38 11.62 -0.10 6.10
C TYR A 38 10.11 0.08 6.36
N LEU A 39 9.34 -0.08 5.29
CA LEU A 39 7.88 -0.02 5.33
C LEU A 39 7.29 -1.19 4.55
N PHE A 40 6.38 -1.95 5.17
CA PHE A 40 5.59 -2.94 4.45
C PHE A 40 4.66 -2.24 3.45
N ASN A 41 4.43 -2.86 2.30
CA ASN A 41 3.61 -2.32 1.22
C ASN A 41 4.11 -0.96 0.69
N PHE A 42 5.42 -0.71 0.78
CA PHE A 42 6.02 0.52 0.27
C PHE A 42 5.82 0.68 -1.25
N TRP A 43 5.93 -0.43 -1.99
CA TRP A 43 5.72 -0.55 -3.42
C TRP A 43 4.26 -0.95 -3.71
N ASP A 44 3.32 -0.16 -3.22
CA ASP A 44 1.90 -0.35 -3.42
C ASP A 44 1.40 0.38 -4.69
N GLN A 45 0.12 0.29 -4.97
CA GLN A 45 -0.50 0.95 -6.13
C GLN A 45 -0.36 2.49 -6.10
N ASN A 46 -0.14 3.05 -4.92
CA ASN A 46 0.11 4.48 -4.73
C ASN A 46 1.57 4.88 -5.02
N TYR A 47 2.46 3.92 -5.24
CA TYR A 47 3.87 4.21 -5.40
C TYR A 47 4.14 5.12 -6.59
N ASP A 48 3.57 4.82 -7.76
CA ASP A 48 3.81 5.61 -8.97
C ASP A 48 3.29 7.04 -8.87
N HIS A 49 2.22 7.27 -8.12
CA HIS A 49 1.69 8.60 -7.87
C HIS A 49 2.55 9.42 -6.90
N ASN A 50 3.18 8.76 -5.94
CA ASN A 50 3.90 9.40 -4.84
C ASN A 50 5.42 9.20 -4.91
N ARG A 51 5.94 8.59 -5.98
CA ARG A 51 7.37 8.27 -6.09
C ARG A 51 8.27 9.50 -6.07
N ALA A 52 7.76 10.65 -6.52
CA ALA A 52 8.48 11.91 -6.49
C ALA A 52 7.51 13.05 -6.24
N MET A 53 7.89 13.97 -5.37
CA MET A 53 7.17 15.22 -5.12
C MET A 53 8.12 16.40 -5.14
N ILE A 54 7.59 17.55 -5.57
CA ILE A 54 8.30 18.82 -5.51
C ILE A 54 7.93 19.48 -4.20
N VAL A 55 8.94 19.75 -3.37
CA VAL A 55 8.81 20.60 -2.18
C VAL A 55 9.64 21.86 -2.39
N TYR A 56 9.27 22.95 -1.74
CA TYR A 56 10.02 24.19 -1.79
C TYR A 56 10.79 24.34 -0.49
N ASP A 57 12.08 24.70 -0.57
CA ASP A 57 12.88 25.05 0.57
C ASP A 57 12.50 26.44 1.15
N GLU A 58 13.18 26.89 2.19
CA GLU A 58 12.95 28.19 2.84
C GLU A 58 13.12 29.37 1.87
N ASP A 59 13.99 29.23 0.88
CA ASP A 59 14.29 30.20 -0.17
C ASP A 59 13.33 30.08 -1.38
N LYS A 60 12.30 29.24 -1.28
CA LYS A 60 11.33 28.91 -2.35
C LYS A 60 11.96 28.25 -3.59
N ASN A 61 13.13 27.64 -3.47
CA ASN A 61 13.68 26.84 -4.55
C ASN A 61 13.03 25.46 -4.60
N PRO A 62 12.66 24.97 -5.79
CA PRO A 62 12.05 23.64 -5.92
C PRO A 62 13.11 22.54 -5.65
N LYS A 63 12.75 21.60 -4.78
CA LYS A 63 13.53 20.41 -4.49
C LYS A 63 12.70 19.17 -4.75
N VAL A 64 13.24 18.23 -5.50
CA VAL A 64 12.57 16.94 -5.71
C VAL A 64 12.90 16.02 -4.54
N ILE A 65 11.87 15.50 -3.89
CA ILE A 65 11.97 14.46 -2.85
C ILE A 65 11.38 13.19 -3.43
N THR A 66 12.13 12.08 -3.37
CA THR A 66 11.61 10.77 -3.76
C THR A 66 10.98 10.08 -2.56
N LYS A 67 10.02 9.19 -2.82
CA LYS A 67 9.36 8.40 -1.76
C LYS A 67 10.40 7.60 -0.97
N GLU A 68 11.42 7.05 -1.64
CA GLU A 68 12.51 6.30 -1.01
C GLU A 68 13.31 7.17 -0.03
N SER A 69 13.52 8.44 -0.37
CA SER A 69 14.23 9.37 0.51
C SER A 69 13.47 9.69 1.81
N THR A 70 12.19 9.28 1.90
CA THR A 70 11.39 9.45 3.12
C THR A 70 11.45 8.26 4.08
N LEU A 71 12.04 7.14 3.68
CA LEU A 71 12.11 5.92 4.50
C LEU A 71 12.82 6.12 5.84
N TYR A 72 13.81 7.02 5.91
CA TYR A 72 14.50 7.34 7.15
C TYR A 72 13.58 7.87 8.27
N ARG A 73 12.39 8.36 7.89
CA ARG A 73 11.38 8.86 8.84
C ARG A 73 10.67 7.75 9.59
N TYR A 74 10.79 6.50 9.15
CA TYR A 74 10.14 5.37 9.79
C TYR A 74 11.11 4.64 10.69
N GLY A 75 10.78 4.58 11.99
CA GLY A 75 11.46 3.76 12.97
C GLY A 75 11.01 2.30 12.88
N LYS A 76 11.26 1.55 13.95
CA LYS A 76 10.79 0.16 14.03
C LYS A 76 9.27 0.11 14.11
N LEU A 77 8.65 -0.77 13.31
CA LEU A 77 7.22 -0.99 13.30
C LEU A 77 6.92 -2.47 13.57
N LYS A 78 5.82 -2.76 14.26
CA LYS A 78 5.34 -4.13 14.50
C LYS A 78 3.83 -4.16 14.59
N GLY A 79 3.23 -5.25 14.16
CA GLY A 79 1.79 -5.41 14.25
C GLY A 79 1.27 -6.55 13.39
N ALA A 80 0.00 -6.53 13.08
CA ALA A 80 -0.68 -7.56 12.33
C ALA A 80 -1.20 -7.05 10.99
N ASN A 81 -1.30 -7.96 10.05
CA ASN A 81 -2.04 -7.80 8.82
C ASN A 81 -3.04 -8.95 8.67
N ILE A 82 -4.24 -8.61 8.25
CA ILE A 82 -5.33 -9.55 7.98
C ILE A 82 -5.76 -9.35 6.55
N THR A 83 -5.84 -10.43 5.78
CA THR A 83 -6.38 -10.40 4.42
C THR A 83 -7.49 -11.44 4.30
N ILE A 84 -8.62 -11.00 3.76
CA ILE A 84 -9.79 -11.84 3.48
C ILE A 84 -10.05 -11.74 1.97
N SER A 85 -10.14 -12.89 1.31
CA SER A 85 -10.54 -12.97 -0.09
C SER A 85 -11.74 -13.91 -0.21
N SER A 86 -12.74 -13.50 -0.98
CA SER A 86 -13.95 -14.28 -1.13
C SER A 86 -14.48 -14.23 -2.57
N ASN A 87 -14.84 -15.41 -3.08
CA ASN A 87 -15.59 -15.60 -4.33
C ASN A 87 -17.07 -15.81 -4.00
N PHE A 88 -17.75 -14.77 -3.48
CA PHE A 88 -19.11 -14.89 -2.97
C PHE A 88 -20.16 -15.05 -4.09
N ILE A 89 -19.86 -14.53 -5.28
CA ILE A 89 -20.65 -14.74 -6.51
C ILE A 89 -19.67 -15.21 -7.59
N LYS A 90 -20.09 -16.09 -8.49
CA LYS A 90 -19.22 -16.69 -9.54
C LYS A 90 -18.46 -15.67 -10.39
N ILE A 91 -18.95 -14.43 -10.46
CA ILE A 91 -18.37 -13.35 -11.27
C ILE A 91 -17.61 -12.30 -10.46
N PHE A 92 -17.64 -12.36 -9.13
CA PHE A 92 -17.00 -11.35 -8.27
C PHE A 92 -16.06 -12.01 -7.26
N GLN A 93 -14.82 -11.54 -7.25
CA GLN A 93 -13.85 -11.82 -6.21
C GLN A 93 -13.56 -10.54 -5.42
N LEU A 94 -13.89 -10.56 -4.14
CA LEU A 94 -13.60 -9.45 -3.23
C LEU A 94 -12.37 -9.80 -2.40
N THR A 95 -11.40 -8.90 -2.37
CA THR A 95 -10.24 -8.95 -1.46
C THR A 95 -10.28 -7.74 -0.54
N ILE A 96 -10.16 -7.98 0.76
CA ILE A 96 -10.04 -6.93 1.78
C ILE A 96 -8.78 -7.21 2.59
N SER A 97 -7.95 -6.21 2.78
CA SER A 97 -6.76 -6.29 3.63
C SER A 97 -6.72 -5.13 4.60
N TYR A 98 -6.39 -5.43 5.85
CA TYR A 98 -6.18 -4.44 6.89
C TYR A 98 -4.87 -4.72 7.62
N GLN A 99 -3.97 -3.74 7.57
CA GLN A 99 -2.71 -3.75 8.29
C GLN A 99 -2.77 -2.74 9.43
N HIS A 100 -2.30 -3.13 10.59
CA HIS A 100 -2.12 -2.23 11.73
C HIS A 100 -0.75 -2.44 12.35
N LEU A 101 0.12 -1.45 12.18
CA LEU A 101 1.47 -1.46 12.75
C LEU A 101 1.61 -0.33 13.76
N ASN A 102 2.19 -0.64 14.89
CA ASN A 102 2.57 0.33 15.92
C ASN A 102 4.09 0.46 15.93
N GLY A 103 4.57 1.68 16.09
CA GLY A 103 5.99 1.92 16.16
C GLY A 103 6.34 3.38 16.26
N GLN A 104 7.26 3.84 15.43
CA GLN A 104 7.83 5.17 15.53
C GLN A 104 7.92 5.84 14.16
N LYS A 105 7.63 7.14 14.14
CA LYS A 105 7.84 8.02 12.99
C LYS A 105 8.61 9.25 13.43
N TRP A 106 9.50 9.74 12.58
CA TRP A 106 10.23 10.96 12.81
C TRP A 106 9.31 12.17 12.80
N ASP A 107 9.41 13.00 13.83
CA ASP A 107 8.72 14.28 13.95
C ASP A 107 9.76 15.40 13.78
N ASP A 108 9.62 16.16 12.69
CA ASP A 108 10.58 17.23 12.34
C ASP A 108 10.57 18.36 13.40
N ASN A 109 9.41 18.62 14.03
CA ASN A 109 9.28 19.67 15.05
C ASN A 109 10.01 19.30 16.36
N LEU A 110 10.00 18.01 16.70
CA LEU A 110 10.66 17.52 17.91
C LEU A 110 12.10 17.05 17.64
N SER A 111 12.51 16.95 16.38
CA SER A 111 13.78 16.34 15.95
C SER A 111 14.02 14.98 16.63
N ALA A 112 12.96 14.18 16.76
CA ALA A 112 12.98 12.91 17.48
C ALA A 112 11.94 11.91 16.91
N PHE A 113 12.16 10.64 17.19
CA PHE A 113 11.16 9.60 16.90
C PHE A 113 10.02 9.64 17.91
N LYS A 114 8.81 9.78 17.41
CA LYS A 114 7.57 9.77 18.17
C LYS A 114 6.80 8.46 17.91
N ALA A 115 6.07 7.99 18.92
CA ALA A 115 5.14 6.87 18.73
C ALA A 115 4.11 7.19 17.66
N ASP A 116 3.94 6.27 16.72
CA ASP A 116 3.02 6.42 15.59
C ASP A 116 2.27 5.12 15.30
N LYS A 117 1.07 5.29 14.76
CA LYS A 117 0.24 4.19 14.28
C LYS A 117 0.20 4.25 12.76
N ASN A 118 0.69 3.20 12.15
CA ASN A 118 0.71 3.04 10.71
C ASN A 118 -0.30 1.96 10.31
N SER A 119 -1.43 2.38 9.79
CA SER A 119 -2.47 1.47 9.35
C SER A 119 -2.75 1.66 7.87
N THR A 120 -3.03 0.55 7.19
CA THR A 120 -3.40 0.53 5.78
C THR A 120 -4.66 -0.31 5.63
N PHE A 121 -5.64 0.24 4.94
CA PHE A 121 -6.81 -0.48 4.48
C PHE A 121 -6.77 -0.57 2.95
N TYR A 122 -7.01 -1.77 2.43
CA TYR A 122 -7.08 -2.04 1.00
C TYR A 122 -8.27 -2.92 0.71
N THR A 123 -9.00 -2.58 -0.33
CA THR A 123 -10.04 -3.46 -0.89
C THR A 123 -10.00 -3.45 -2.40
N LYS A 124 -10.20 -4.61 -2.99
CA LYS A 124 -10.26 -4.82 -4.43
C LYS A 124 -11.42 -5.73 -4.78
N LEU A 125 -12.15 -5.34 -5.82
CA LEU A 125 -13.19 -6.12 -6.45
C LEU A 125 -12.74 -6.48 -7.86
N ASP A 126 -12.47 -7.75 -8.10
CA ASP A 126 -12.20 -8.31 -9.43
C ASP A 126 -13.50 -8.84 -10.03
N ILE A 127 -13.72 -8.57 -11.30
CA ILE A 127 -14.88 -9.02 -12.06
C ILE A 127 -14.42 -10.09 -13.06
N ASP A 128 -15.03 -11.26 -13.02
CA ASP A 128 -14.78 -12.30 -14.00
C ASP A 128 -15.26 -11.86 -15.38
N THR A 129 -14.32 -11.57 -16.24
CA THR A 129 -14.57 -11.10 -17.61
C THR A 129 -14.69 -12.23 -18.63
N SER A 130 -14.63 -13.50 -18.21
CA SER A 130 -14.64 -14.68 -19.10
C SER A 130 -15.84 -14.74 -20.06
N LYS A 131 -16.94 -14.09 -19.67
CA LYS A 131 -18.19 -14.01 -20.46
C LYS A 131 -18.37 -12.68 -21.18
N ILE A 132 -17.45 -11.74 -21.03
CA ILE A 132 -17.52 -10.42 -21.65
C ILE A 132 -16.54 -10.40 -22.83
N SER A 133 -17.09 -10.29 -24.03
CA SER A 133 -16.25 -10.26 -25.24
C SER A 133 -15.30 -9.07 -25.20
N LYS A 134 -14.02 -9.32 -25.52
CA LYS A 134 -12.95 -8.32 -25.59
C LYS A 134 -12.53 -7.66 -24.28
N VAL A 135 -13.19 -7.90 -23.15
CA VAL A 135 -12.71 -7.41 -21.85
C VAL A 135 -11.87 -8.51 -21.18
N ARG A 136 -10.65 -8.19 -20.81
CA ARG A 136 -9.69 -9.11 -20.18
C ARG A 136 -9.47 -8.83 -18.71
N ILE A 137 -9.58 -7.55 -18.33
CA ILE A 137 -9.41 -7.08 -16.96
C ILE A 137 -10.57 -6.16 -16.63
N ALA A 138 -11.17 -6.35 -15.48
CA ALA A 138 -12.12 -5.40 -14.89
C ALA A 138 -11.99 -5.46 -13.38
N GLU A 139 -11.43 -4.43 -12.79
CA GLU A 139 -11.23 -4.35 -11.35
C GLU A 139 -11.49 -2.94 -10.81
N LEU A 140 -11.96 -2.89 -9.57
CA LEU A 140 -12.10 -1.67 -8.78
C LEU A 140 -11.27 -1.84 -7.52
N PHE A 141 -10.62 -0.77 -7.08
CA PHE A 141 -9.86 -0.81 -5.83
C PHE A 141 -9.97 0.49 -5.05
N TYR A 142 -9.85 0.36 -3.75
CA TYR A 142 -9.72 1.45 -2.81
C TYR A 142 -8.58 1.13 -1.85
N GLN A 143 -7.70 2.09 -1.62
CA GLN A 143 -6.58 1.97 -0.70
C GLN A 143 -6.45 3.26 0.11
N GLN A 144 -6.25 3.12 1.41
CA GLN A 144 -5.85 4.21 2.28
C GLN A 144 -4.65 3.74 3.09
N SER A 145 -3.48 4.29 2.78
CA SER A 145 -2.21 3.88 3.35
C SER A 145 -1.75 4.84 4.44
N TYR A 146 -0.98 4.32 5.40
CA TYR A 146 -0.26 5.10 6.42
C TYR A 146 -1.16 6.05 7.23
N SER A 147 -2.43 5.71 7.36
CA SER A 147 -3.42 6.49 8.09
C SER A 147 -3.49 6.04 9.55
N SER A 148 -3.79 6.97 10.45
CA SER A 148 -4.11 6.63 11.85
C SER A 148 -5.52 6.05 12.02
N LYS A 149 -6.41 6.31 11.06
CA LYS A 149 -7.82 5.89 11.08
C LYS A 149 -8.32 5.52 9.67
N PRO A 150 -7.77 4.49 9.00
CA PRO A 150 -8.11 4.18 7.62
C PRO A 150 -9.57 3.73 7.42
N LEU A 151 -10.21 3.19 8.46
CA LEU A 151 -11.61 2.79 8.42
C LEU A 151 -12.59 3.95 8.62
N SER A 152 -12.12 5.18 8.74
CA SER A 152 -13.00 6.36 8.75
C SER A 152 -13.52 6.72 7.37
N PHE A 153 -12.92 6.15 6.33
CA PHE A 153 -13.22 6.42 4.92
C PHE A 153 -13.22 7.92 4.55
N LYS A 154 -12.45 8.71 5.31
CA LYS A 154 -12.19 10.11 4.99
C LYS A 154 -10.96 10.17 4.10
N PRO A 155 -11.11 10.58 2.83
CA PRO A 155 -9.97 10.68 1.92
C PRO A 155 -8.92 11.64 2.47
N ASP A 156 -7.66 11.27 2.29
CA ASP A 156 -6.47 12.07 2.59
C ASP A 156 -5.47 11.92 1.43
N GLU A 157 -4.30 12.52 1.56
CA GLU A 157 -3.23 12.47 0.54
C GLU A 157 -2.72 11.05 0.23
N ASN A 158 -2.98 10.08 1.11
CA ASN A 158 -2.59 8.68 0.95
C ASN A 158 -3.78 7.78 0.58
N THR A 159 -4.87 8.38 0.09
CA THR A 159 -6.05 7.66 -0.36
C THR A 159 -6.04 7.55 -1.87
N LEU A 160 -6.18 6.33 -2.36
CA LEU A 160 -6.31 6.01 -3.78
C LEU A 160 -7.60 5.24 -4.00
N PHE A 161 -8.40 5.72 -4.94
CA PHE A 161 -9.52 4.99 -5.51
C PHE A 161 -9.32 4.91 -7.02
N GLY A 162 -9.49 3.73 -7.59
CA GLY A 162 -9.27 3.53 -9.01
C GLY A 162 -9.96 2.31 -9.57
N TYR A 163 -9.86 2.20 -10.88
CA TYR A 163 -10.32 1.04 -11.62
C TYR A 163 -9.33 0.74 -12.75
N ASN A 164 -9.26 -0.53 -13.14
CA ASN A 164 -8.53 -0.97 -14.31
C ASN A 164 -9.49 -1.73 -15.23
N ILE A 165 -9.53 -1.34 -16.50
CA ILE A 165 -10.29 -2.04 -17.53
C ILE A 165 -9.35 -2.33 -18.68
N GLY A 166 -9.09 -3.62 -18.91
CA GLY A 166 -8.25 -4.08 -20.03
C GLY A 166 -9.11 -4.57 -21.17
N VAL A 167 -8.92 -4.01 -22.37
CA VAL A 167 -9.64 -4.38 -23.58
C VAL A 167 -8.70 -5.04 -24.59
N GLU A 168 -9.07 -6.20 -25.09
CA GLU A 168 -8.34 -6.90 -26.14
C GLU A 168 -8.50 -6.16 -27.46
N MET A 169 -7.37 -5.68 -27.99
CA MET A 169 -7.31 -4.98 -29.29
C MET A 169 -6.98 -5.92 -30.43
N ALA A 170 -6.17 -6.94 -30.16
CA ALA A 170 -5.79 -8.00 -31.09
C ALA A 170 -5.36 -9.23 -30.27
N ASP A 171 -5.12 -10.37 -30.95
CA ASP A 171 -4.62 -11.57 -30.30
C ASP A 171 -3.35 -11.24 -29.49
N ASN A 172 -3.40 -11.49 -28.18
CA ASN A 172 -2.33 -11.21 -27.21
C ASN A 172 -1.97 -9.73 -26.97
N MET A 173 -2.83 -8.78 -27.36
CA MET A 173 -2.64 -7.36 -27.09
C MET A 173 -3.83 -6.80 -26.30
N VAL A 174 -3.56 -6.30 -25.10
CA VAL A 174 -4.55 -5.68 -24.20
C VAL A 174 -4.20 -4.21 -24.01
N LEU A 175 -5.17 -3.35 -24.20
CA LEU A 175 -5.10 -1.93 -23.83
C LEU A 175 -5.63 -1.78 -22.40
N LEU A 176 -4.86 -1.14 -21.53
CA LEU A 176 -5.21 -0.77 -20.15
C LEU A 176 -5.57 0.70 -20.07
#